data_b15f4d0600e53ad4f8c72367c6a221b9
#
_entry.id   b15f4d0600e53ad4f8c72367c6a221b9
#
_cell.length_a   1.000
_cell.length_b   1.000
_cell.length_c   1.000
_cell.angle_alpha   90.00
_cell.angle_beta   90.00
_cell.angle_gamma   90.00
#
_symmetry.space_group_name_H-M   'P 1'
#
loop_
_entity.id
_entity.type
_entity.pdbx_description
1 polymer ?
#
loop_
_entity_poly.entity_id
_entity_poly.type
_entity_poly.pdbx_seq_one_letter_code
_entity_poly.pdbx_strand_id
1 'polypeptide(L)'
;MDARRALLRKLFDHAPLFPPASLPLDEALAEDDRARASEHAWLLGRFVVPEGVVVDDREVAVVGAGRERQGEVEYVEGETKLRCGGTRIPPVEEVAAFVRGCRERGLVFKATAGLHHAYPTEQGEHGFLNLLAAVTFGDEEDALRAARGSFELDERSFRWGGREAGPEQLAHVRATIFHSIGSCSFFEPVAELEELGVL
;
A
#
# COMPACT_ATOMS: atom_id res chain seq x y z
N MET A 1 18.71 1.77 -9.11
CA MET A 1 17.60 1.09 -8.38
C MET A 1 16.79 0.39 -9.44
N ASP A 2 16.44 -0.88 -9.24
CA ASP A 2 15.57 -1.61 -10.17
C ASP A 2 14.10 -1.19 -10.00
N ALA A 3 13.22 -1.59 -10.96
CA ALA A 3 11.82 -1.17 -10.97
C ALA A 3 11.00 -1.76 -9.81
N ARG A 4 11.28 -3.00 -9.38
CA ARG A 4 10.65 -3.60 -8.20
C ARG A 4 10.91 -2.76 -6.96
N ARG A 5 12.17 -2.42 -6.71
CA ARG A 5 12.55 -1.57 -5.57
C ARG A 5 12.04 -0.14 -5.69
N ALA A 6 11.99 0.40 -6.91
CA ALA A 6 11.41 1.73 -7.15
C ALA A 6 9.91 1.78 -6.79
N LEU A 7 9.17 0.72 -7.12
CA LEU A 7 7.72 0.66 -6.89
C LEU A 7 7.36 0.17 -5.48
N LEU A 8 8.06 -0.85 -4.96
CA LEU A 8 7.61 -1.61 -3.79
C LEU A 8 8.36 -1.28 -2.49
N ARG A 9 9.50 -0.58 -2.54
CA ARG A 9 10.27 -0.26 -1.32
C ARG A 9 9.42 0.49 -0.31
N LYS A 10 9.41 0.00 0.96
CA LYS A 10 8.62 0.56 2.06
C LYS A 10 7.14 0.76 1.67
N LEU A 11 6.59 -0.19 0.90
CA LEU A 11 5.21 -0.10 0.44
C LEU A 11 4.21 -0.40 1.56
N PHE A 12 4.51 -1.38 2.41
CA PHE A 12 3.58 -1.87 3.41
C PHE A 12 3.91 -1.30 4.80
N ASP A 13 3.10 -0.35 5.28
CA ASP A 13 3.11 0.04 6.68
C ASP A 13 2.39 -1.04 7.48
N HIS A 14 3.06 -1.56 8.51
CA HIS A 14 2.59 -2.71 9.28
C HIS A 14 1.67 -2.27 10.42
N ALA A 15 0.41 -2.66 10.37
CA ALA A 15 -0.67 -2.22 11.25
C ALA A 15 -1.33 -3.36 12.05
N PRO A 16 -0.58 -4.28 12.70
CA PRO A 16 -1.14 -5.49 13.31
C PRO A 16 -2.01 -5.21 14.55
N LEU A 17 -1.89 -4.02 15.15
CA LEU A 17 -2.73 -3.57 16.27
C LEU A 17 -4.17 -3.24 15.86
N PHE A 18 -4.44 -3.16 14.54
CA PHE A 18 -5.73 -2.77 13.99
C PHE A 18 -6.50 -3.97 13.42
N PRO A 19 -7.85 -3.89 13.35
CA PRO A 19 -8.65 -4.93 12.71
C PRO A 19 -8.23 -5.17 11.25
N PRO A 20 -8.36 -6.43 10.78
CA PRO A 20 -8.89 -7.59 11.48
C PRO A 20 -7.92 -8.31 12.42
N ALA A 21 -6.60 -8.09 12.34
CA ALA A 21 -5.62 -8.79 13.18
C ALA A 21 -5.77 -8.47 14.66
N SER A 22 -5.84 -7.18 15.02
CA SER A 22 -6.05 -6.70 16.41
C SER A 22 -5.16 -7.39 17.45
N LEU A 23 -3.88 -7.59 17.11
CA LEU A 23 -2.94 -8.26 18.00
C LEU A 23 -2.65 -7.45 19.27
N PRO A 24 -2.36 -8.11 20.41
CA PRO A 24 -1.71 -7.47 21.56
C PRO A 24 -0.37 -6.84 21.14
N LEU A 25 0.03 -5.78 21.86
CA LEU A 25 1.23 -5.01 21.48
C LEU A 25 2.52 -5.87 21.41
N ASP A 26 2.70 -6.77 22.36
CA ASP A 26 3.86 -7.68 22.44
C ASP A 26 3.90 -8.66 21.25
N GLU A 27 2.75 -9.22 20.87
CA GLU A 27 2.65 -10.09 19.69
C GLU A 27 2.85 -9.30 18.39
N ALA A 28 2.29 -8.10 18.31
CA ALA A 28 2.45 -7.19 17.17
C ALA A 28 3.90 -6.77 16.96
N LEU A 29 4.62 -6.47 18.05
CA LEU A 29 6.06 -6.15 18.00
C LEU A 29 6.89 -7.36 17.56
N ALA A 30 6.58 -8.55 18.08
CA ALA A 30 7.27 -9.79 17.69
C ALA A 30 7.04 -10.13 16.21
N GLU A 31 5.85 -9.86 15.66
CA GLU A 31 5.58 -10.03 14.22
C GLU A 31 6.38 -9.01 13.38
N ASP A 32 6.41 -7.75 13.80
CA ASP A 32 7.19 -6.71 13.12
C ASP A 32 8.70 -6.99 13.14
N ASP A 33 9.22 -7.55 14.26
CA ASP A 33 10.62 -7.98 14.37
C ASP A 33 10.93 -9.10 13.38
N ARG A 34 10.04 -10.07 13.23
CA ARG A 34 10.17 -11.11 12.19
C ARG A 34 10.17 -10.54 10.78
N ALA A 35 9.28 -9.56 10.50
CA ALA A 35 9.24 -8.87 9.22
C ALA A 35 10.55 -8.12 8.93
N ARG A 36 11.10 -7.43 9.94
CA ARG A 36 12.40 -6.73 9.85
C ARG A 36 13.59 -7.66 9.64
N ALA A 37 13.51 -8.87 10.16
CA ALA A 37 14.55 -9.88 10.01
C ALA A 37 14.45 -10.70 8.70
N SER A 38 13.36 -10.55 7.95
CA SER A 38 13.13 -11.28 6.70
C SER A 38 13.96 -10.71 5.54
N GLU A 39 14.17 -11.53 4.51
CA GLU A 39 14.82 -11.09 3.26
C GLU A 39 14.01 -10.02 2.51
N HIS A 40 12.73 -9.93 2.80
CA HIS A 40 11.80 -8.94 2.22
C HIS A 40 11.60 -7.69 3.10
N ALA A 41 12.40 -7.49 4.15
CA ALA A 41 12.35 -6.32 5.03
C ALA A 41 12.37 -4.97 4.30
N TRP A 42 12.88 -4.93 3.08
CA TRP A 42 12.91 -3.74 2.24
C TRP A 42 11.52 -3.26 1.77
N LEU A 43 10.51 -4.15 1.80
CA LEU A 43 9.09 -3.84 1.54
C LEU A 43 8.41 -3.20 2.75
N LEU A 44 8.94 -3.43 3.95
CA LEU A 44 8.37 -2.98 5.21
C LEU A 44 8.53 -1.48 5.37
N GLY A 45 7.42 -0.79 5.60
CA GLY A 45 7.32 0.61 5.95
C GLY A 45 7.39 0.86 7.45
N ARG A 46 6.48 1.70 7.96
CA ARG A 46 6.39 2.04 9.37
C ARG A 46 5.50 1.08 10.15
N PHE A 47 5.79 0.96 11.44
CA PHE A 47 4.88 0.29 12.37
C PHE A 47 3.75 1.25 12.76
N VAL A 48 2.50 0.83 12.56
CA VAL A 48 1.34 1.71 12.76
C VAL A 48 0.77 1.49 14.17
N VAL A 49 0.67 2.57 14.93
CA VAL A 49 0.17 2.53 16.30
C VAL A 49 -1.03 3.45 16.48
N PRO A 50 -1.98 3.12 17.38
CA PRO A 50 -3.00 4.07 17.80
C PRO A 50 -2.40 5.20 18.64
N GLU A 51 -3.06 6.34 18.67
CA GLU A 51 -2.67 7.48 19.51
C GLU A 51 -2.57 7.06 20.99
N GLY A 52 -1.49 7.47 21.66
CA GLY A 52 -1.19 7.12 23.05
C GLY A 52 -0.33 5.86 23.24
N VAL A 53 -0.11 5.07 22.19
CA VAL A 53 0.85 3.96 22.22
C VAL A 53 2.24 4.48 21.85
N VAL A 54 3.22 4.21 22.70
CA VAL A 54 4.63 4.62 22.52
C VAL A 54 5.47 3.39 22.18
N VAL A 55 6.25 3.50 21.11
CA VAL A 55 7.23 2.51 20.68
C VAL A 55 8.48 3.28 20.25
N ASP A 56 9.60 3.03 20.92
CA ASP A 56 10.81 3.86 20.81
C ASP A 56 11.90 3.29 19.88
N ASP A 57 11.83 2.01 19.52
CA ASP A 57 12.90 1.28 18.83
C ASP A 57 12.73 1.21 17.29
N ARG A 58 11.69 1.85 16.75
CA ARG A 58 11.36 1.83 15.31
C ARG A 58 10.60 3.08 14.85
N GLU A 59 10.61 3.30 13.53
CA GLU A 59 9.79 4.36 12.91
C GLU A 59 8.30 4.00 13.02
N VAL A 60 7.50 4.90 13.58
CA VAL A 60 6.06 4.70 13.74
C VAL A 60 5.24 5.64 12.87
N ALA A 61 4.03 5.18 12.55
CA ALA A 61 2.92 6.00 12.07
C ALA A 61 1.83 5.99 13.14
N VAL A 62 1.36 7.17 13.56
CA VAL A 62 0.38 7.31 14.65
C VAL A 62 -1.00 7.61 14.08
N VAL A 63 -1.98 6.78 14.43
CA VAL A 63 -3.37 6.90 13.95
C VAL A 63 -4.30 7.36 15.07
N GLY A 64 -5.04 8.44 14.82
CA GLY A 64 -6.07 8.96 15.72
C GLY A 64 -7.04 9.90 15.01
N ALA A 65 -8.33 9.86 15.39
CA ALA A 65 -9.38 10.79 14.93
C ALA A 65 -9.46 10.98 13.38
N GLY A 66 -9.37 9.90 12.61
CA GLY A 66 -9.41 9.96 11.13
C GLY A 66 -8.14 10.49 10.47
N ARG A 67 -7.06 10.62 11.24
CA ARG A 67 -5.76 11.12 10.80
C ARG A 67 -4.67 10.10 11.04
N GLU A 68 -3.61 10.18 10.25
CA GLU A 68 -2.41 9.37 10.45
C GLU A 68 -1.18 10.26 10.26
N ARG A 69 -0.33 10.31 11.27
CA ARG A 69 0.93 11.07 11.24
C ARG A 69 2.12 10.16 11.03
N GLN A 70 2.97 10.53 10.09
CA GLN A 70 4.23 9.87 9.77
C GLN A 70 5.36 10.89 9.80
N GLY A 71 5.96 11.11 10.96
CA GLY A 71 6.87 12.23 11.18
C GLY A 71 6.12 13.55 11.06
N GLU A 72 6.53 14.42 10.14
CA GLU A 72 5.87 15.71 9.88
C GLU A 72 4.71 15.64 8.87
N VAL A 73 4.52 14.51 8.19
CA VAL A 73 3.45 14.32 7.20
C VAL A 73 2.19 13.82 7.89
N GLU A 74 1.05 14.42 7.56
CA GLU A 74 -0.26 14.00 8.03
C GLU A 74 -1.14 13.56 6.86
N TYR A 75 -1.75 12.39 6.99
CA TYR A 75 -2.74 11.85 6.07
C TYR A 75 -4.14 11.94 6.69
N VAL A 76 -5.07 12.57 5.99
CA VAL A 76 -6.45 12.80 6.44
C VAL A 76 -7.40 11.91 5.65
N GLU A 77 -8.26 11.16 6.36
CA GLU A 77 -9.22 10.25 5.73
C GLU A 77 -10.17 11.01 4.80
N GLY A 78 -10.33 10.51 3.56
CA GLY A 78 -11.10 11.14 2.50
C GLY A 78 -10.39 12.28 1.75
N GLU A 79 -9.24 12.76 2.22
CA GLU A 79 -8.46 13.82 1.54
C GLU A 79 -7.12 13.29 0.98
N THR A 80 -6.31 12.69 1.84
CA THR A 80 -4.98 12.13 1.52
C THR A 80 -4.80 10.72 2.07
N LYS A 81 -5.83 10.17 2.72
CA LYS A 81 -5.90 8.78 3.19
C LYS A 81 -7.11 8.10 2.60
N LEU A 82 -6.88 7.11 1.75
CA LEU A 82 -7.89 6.28 1.10
C LEU A 82 -8.13 5.02 1.92
N ARG A 83 -9.38 4.78 2.33
CA ARG A 83 -9.77 3.53 2.96
C ARG A 83 -10.35 2.60 1.90
N CYS A 84 -9.72 1.43 1.68
CA CYS A 84 -10.12 0.47 0.65
C CYS A 84 -10.95 -0.71 1.17
N GLY A 85 -11.22 -0.77 2.49
CA GLY A 85 -11.96 -1.87 3.12
C GLY A 85 -12.30 -1.58 4.57
N GLY A 86 -12.54 -2.64 5.34
CA GLY A 86 -13.02 -2.58 6.71
C GLY A 86 -14.53 -2.71 6.75
N THR A 87 -15.25 -1.74 7.31
CA THR A 87 -16.73 -1.78 7.40
C THR A 87 -17.43 -1.62 6.04
N ARG A 88 -16.74 -1.10 5.04
CA ARG A 88 -17.22 -0.90 3.67
C ARG A 88 -16.06 -1.01 2.70
N ILE A 89 -16.28 -1.71 1.60
CA ILE A 89 -15.39 -1.68 0.43
C ILE A 89 -15.92 -0.60 -0.51
N PRO A 90 -15.13 0.46 -0.82
CA PRO A 90 -15.57 1.46 -1.77
C PRO A 90 -15.67 0.87 -3.17
N PRO A 91 -16.63 1.28 -4.02
CA PRO A 91 -16.68 0.86 -5.41
C PRO A 91 -15.47 1.39 -6.19
N VAL A 92 -15.15 0.72 -7.31
CA VAL A 92 -14.01 1.08 -8.17
C VAL A 92 -14.04 2.55 -8.58
N GLU A 93 -15.21 3.08 -8.91
CA GLU A 93 -15.41 4.46 -9.34
C GLU A 93 -15.02 5.48 -8.26
N GLU A 94 -15.29 5.16 -7.00
CA GLU A 94 -14.93 6.01 -5.85
C GLU A 94 -13.41 6.01 -5.63
N VAL A 95 -12.77 4.84 -5.70
CA VAL A 95 -11.31 4.70 -5.62
C VAL A 95 -10.63 5.43 -6.77
N ALA A 96 -11.13 5.25 -8.00
CA ALA A 96 -10.62 5.91 -9.19
C ALA A 96 -10.74 7.44 -9.11
N ALA A 97 -11.91 7.95 -8.66
CA ALA A 97 -12.13 9.38 -8.47
C ALA A 97 -11.20 9.97 -7.40
N PHE A 98 -10.95 9.24 -6.31
CA PHE A 98 -10.00 9.66 -5.27
C PHE A 98 -8.57 9.76 -5.83
N VAL A 99 -8.08 8.72 -6.53
CA VAL A 99 -6.74 8.71 -7.14
C VAL A 99 -6.57 9.87 -8.11
N ARG A 100 -7.56 10.08 -8.99
CA ARG A 100 -7.57 11.18 -9.97
C ARG A 100 -7.54 12.53 -9.28
N GLY A 101 -8.38 12.72 -8.26
CA GLY A 101 -8.44 13.96 -7.50
C GLY A 101 -7.15 14.27 -6.73
N CYS A 102 -6.44 13.27 -6.21
CA CYS A 102 -5.12 13.48 -5.60
C CYS A 102 -4.09 13.90 -6.66
N ARG A 103 -4.09 13.23 -7.81
CA ARG A 103 -3.18 13.56 -8.94
C ARG A 103 -3.40 15.00 -9.43
N GLU A 104 -4.65 15.41 -9.67
CA GLU A 104 -5.00 16.75 -10.16
C GLU A 104 -4.60 17.85 -9.17
N ARG A 105 -4.66 17.57 -7.88
CA ARG A 105 -4.31 18.53 -6.81
C ARG A 105 -2.84 18.46 -6.40
N GLY A 106 -2.05 17.54 -6.97
CA GLY A 106 -0.65 17.32 -6.56
C GLY A 106 -0.50 16.84 -5.12
N LEU A 107 -1.46 16.02 -4.64
CA LEU A 107 -1.46 15.48 -3.28
C LEU A 107 -0.88 14.08 -3.25
N VAL A 108 0.03 13.85 -2.32
CA VAL A 108 0.51 12.50 -2.01
C VAL A 108 -0.46 11.84 -1.04
N PHE A 109 -0.93 10.64 -1.38
CA PHE A 109 -1.85 9.90 -0.52
C PHE A 109 -1.29 8.55 -0.09
N LYS A 110 -1.90 7.97 0.94
CA LYS A 110 -1.72 6.57 1.32
C LYS A 110 -3.05 5.82 1.28
N ALA A 111 -2.98 4.50 1.09
CA ALA A 111 -4.14 3.62 1.20
C ALA A 111 -4.08 2.81 2.50
N THR A 112 -5.24 2.37 2.99
CA THR A 112 -5.34 1.57 4.21
C THR A 112 -6.57 0.68 4.16
N ALA A 113 -6.51 -0.43 4.89
CA ALA A 113 -7.53 -1.47 4.99
C ALA A 113 -7.89 -2.14 3.64
N GLY A 114 -8.13 -3.45 3.63
CA GLY A 114 -8.64 -4.19 2.49
C GLY A 114 -7.71 -4.28 1.26
N LEU A 115 -6.42 -4.03 1.41
CA LEU A 115 -5.41 -4.18 0.37
C LEU A 115 -4.40 -5.26 0.76
N HIS A 116 -4.92 -6.45 1.09
CA HIS A 116 -4.11 -7.60 1.48
C HIS A 116 -3.68 -8.42 0.27
N HIS A 117 -4.46 -8.36 -0.81
CA HIS A 117 -4.28 -9.14 -2.03
C HIS A 117 -3.66 -8.33 -3.15
N ALA A 118 -2.84 -9.00 -3.98
CA ALA A 118 -2.21 -8.38 -5.15
C ALA A 118 -3.25 -8.01 -6.22
N TYR A 119 -4.32 -8.79 -6.34
CA TYR A 119 -5.42 -8.61 -7.30
C TYR A 119 -6.78 -8.59 -6.61
N PRO A 120 -7.83 -8.07 -7.28
CA PRO A 120 -9.18 -8.05 -6.72
C PRO A 120 -9.67 -9.46 -6.38
N THR A 121 -10.40 -9.57 -5.27
CA THR A 121 -10.99 -10.84 -4.81
C THR A 121 -12.43 -10.99 -5.29
N GLU A 122 -12.97 -12.21 -5.20
CA GLU A 122 -14.39 -12.49 -5.46
C GLU A 122 -15.32 -11.77 -4.46
N GLN A 123 -14.81 -11.41 -3.29
CA GLN A 123 -15.53 -10.64 -2.27
C GLN A 123 -15.55 -9.14 -2.56
N GLY A 124 -14.90 -8.71 -3.66
CA GLY A 124 -14.87 -7.32 -4.13
C GLY A 124 -13.78 -6.46 -3.49
N GLU A 125 -12.83 -7.05 -2.77
CA GLU A 125 -11.66 -6.32 -2.27
C GLU A 125 -10.75 -5.89 -3.43
N HIS A 126 -10.13 -4.73 -3.28
CA HIS A 126 -9.22 -4.20 -4.30
C HIS A 126 -7.85 -4.86 -4.24
N GLY A 127 -7.22 -5.02 -5.42
CA GLY A 127 -5.82 -5.47 -5.51
C GLY A 127 -4.83 -4.31 -5.34
N PHE A 128 -3.75 -4.54 -4.58
CA PHE A 128 -2.74 -3.51 -4.43
C PHE A 128 -1.92 -3.29 -5.71
N LEU A 129 -1.71 -4.31 -6.56
CA LEU A 129 -1.09 -4.13 -7.88
C LEU A 129 -1.99 -3.31 -8.81
N ASN A 130 -3.31 -3.49 -8.71
CA ASN A 130 -4.28 -2.69 -9.45
C ASN A 130 -4.22 -1.21 -9.05
N LEU A 131 -4.11 -0.93 -7.74
CA LEU A 131 -3.94 0.44 -7.26
C LEU A 131 -2.60 1.04 -7.73
N LEU A 132 -1.51 0.27 -7.67
CA LEU A 132 -0.20 0.69 -8.19
C LEU A 132 -0.23 0.96 -9.70
N ALA A 133 -0.98 0.17 -10.47
CA ALA A 133 -1.18 0.42 -11.89
C ALA A 133 -2.00 1.70 -12.14
N ALA A 134 -3.07 1.91 -11.38
CA ALA A 134 -3.91 3.11 -11.45
C ALA A 134 -3.10 4.38 -11.18
N VAL A 135 -2.26 4.40 -10.13
CA VAL A 135 -1.41 5.56 -9.82
C VAL A 135 -0.26 5.75 -10.82
N THR A 136 0.20 4.69 -11.46
CA THR A 136 1.33 4.74 -12.41
C THR A 136 0.91 5.15 -13.80
N PHE A 137 -0.15 4.55 -14.31
CA PHE A 137 -0.52 4.67 -15.73
C PHE A 137 -1.72 5.58 -15.98
N GLY A 138 -2.53 5.91 -14.98
CA GLY A 138 -3.86 6.48 -15.17
C GLY A 138 -4.84 5.40 -15.64
N ASP A 139 -5.93 5.80 -16.31
CA ASP A 139 -7.06 4.94 -16.64
C ASP A 139 -7.50 4.13 -15.42
N GLU A 140 -7.71 4.85 -14.33
CA GLU A 140 -7.81 4.33 -12.97
C GLU A 140 -8.85 3.21 -12.86
N GLU A 141 -10.03 3.37 -13.48
CA GLU A 141 -11.08 2.36 -13.41
C GLU A 141 -10.70 1.06 -14.11
N ASP A 142 -10.07 1.14 -15.30
CA ASP A 142 -9.64 -0.02 -16.05
C ASP A 142 -8.49 -0.75 -15.32
N ALA A 143 -7.55 0.01 -14.75
CA ALA A 143 -6.47 -0.54 -13.95
C ALA A 143 -7.01 -1.26 -12.69
N LEU A 144 -7.96 -0.63 -11.98
CA LEU A 144 -8.57 -1.21 -10.78
C LEU A 144 -9.41 -2.47 -11.08
N ARG A 145 -9.96 -2.63 -12.28
CA ARG A 145 -10.72 -3.81 -12.72
C ARG A 145 -9.86 -4.87 -13.42
N ALA A 146 -8.59 -4.61 -13.66
CA ALA A 146 -7.73 -5.52 -14.40
C ALA A 146 -7.63 -6.89 -13.71
N ALA A 147 -7.75 -7.96 -14.48
CA ALA A 147 -7.76 -9.33 -13.98
C ALA A 147 -6.38 -9.80 -13.50
N ARG A 148 -6.35 -10.87 -12.72
CA ARG A 148 -5.10 -11.53 -12.30
C ARG A 148 -4.24 -11.88 -13.53
N GLY A 149 -2.94 -11.55 -13.45
CA GLY A 149 -1.97 -11.77 -14.53
C GLY A 149 -1.92 -10.64 -15.58
N SER A 150 -2.67 -9.54 -15.40
CA SER A 150 -2.62 -8.41 -16.30
C SER A 150 -1.36 -7.55 -16.17
N PHE A 151 -0.67 -7.64 -15.03
CA PHE A 151 0.52 -6.85 -14.74
C PHE A 151 1.78 -7.70 -14.79
N GLU A 152 2.84 -7.10 -15.31
CA GLU A 152 4.19 -7.66 -15.26
C GLU A 152 5.10 -6.67 -14.55
N LEU A 153 5.78 -7.12 -13.49
CA LEU A 153 6.76 -6.34 -12.74
C LEU A 153 8.05 -7.12 -12.62
N ASP A 154 9.09 -6.60 -13.23
CA ASP A 154 10.43 -7.16 -13.18
C ASP A 154 11.48 -6.10 -12.73
N GLU A 155 12.77 -6.41 -12.86
CA GLU A 155 13.85 -5.48 -12.51
C GLU A 155 13.88 -4.23 -13.39
N ARG A 156 13.34 -4.30 -14.60
CA ARG A 156 13.43 -3.26 -15.62
C ARG A 156 12.24 -2.32 -15.60
N SER A 157 11.02 -2.87 -15.44
CA SER A 157 9.81 -2.10 -15.60
C SER A 157 8.58 -2.72 -14.95
N PHE A 158 7.56 -1.88 -14.78
CA PHE A 158 6.17 -2.27 -14.53
C PHE A 158 5.36 -2.07 -15.80
N ARG A 159 4.67 -3.11 -16.26
CA ARG A 159 3.93 -3.11 -17.53
C ARG A 159 2.47 -3.47 -17.36
N TRP A 160 1.62 -2.79 -18.10
CA TRP A 160 0.19 -3.06 -18.19
C TRP A 160 -0.42 -2.44 -19.47
N GLY A 161 -1.31 -3.19 -20.16
CA GLY A 161 -2.08 -2.69 -21.30
C GLY A 161 -1.22 -2.08 -22.43
N GLY A 162 -0.04 -2.64 -22.70
CA GLY A 162 0.90 -2.13 -23.68
C GLY A 162 1.70 -0.89 -23.24
N ARG A 163 1.53 -0.45 -22.00
CA ARG A 163 2.30 0.64 -21.36
C ARG A 163 3.41 0.08 -20.49
N GLU A 164 4.46 0.85 -20.33
CA GLU A 164 5.64 0.49 -19.56
C GLU A 164 6.14 1.68 -18.75
N ALA A 165 6.47 1.46 -17.48
CA ALA A 165 7.06 2.43 -16.59
C ALA A 165 8.39 1.91 -16.02
N GLY A 166 9.47 2.64 -16.27
CA GLY A 166 10.80 2.31 -15.76
C GLY A 166 11.03 2.81 -14.31
N PRO A 167 12.18 2.49 -13.71
CA PRO A 167 12.48 2.79 -12.32
C PRO A 167 12.35 4.26 -11.94
N GLU A 168 12.75 5.18 -12.81
CA GLU A 168 12.68 6.62 -12.54
C GLU A 168 11.23 7.11 -12.44
N GLN A 169 10.38 6.68 -13.37
CA GLN A 169 8.97 7.01 -13.36
C GLN A 169 8.27 6.41 -12.14
N LEU A 170 8.57 5.17 -11.79
CA LEU A 170 8.01 4.51 -10.61
C LEU A 170 8.43 5.20 -9.30
N ALA A 171 9.70 5.58 -9.19
CA ALA A 171 10.19 6.35 -8.05
C ALA A 171 9.51 7.72 -7.96
N HIS A 172 9.28 8.38 -9.10
CA HIS A 172 8.54 9.65 -9.15
C HIS A 172 7.09 9.49 -8.67
N VAL A 173 6.37 8.49 -9.16
CA VAL A 173 4.99 8.17 -8.72
C VAL A 173 4.94 7.95 -7.20
N ARG A 174 5.90 7.17 -6.64
CA ARG A 174 5.99 6.91 -5.20
C ARG A 174 6.31 8.16 -4.39
N ALA A 175 7.05 9.10 -4.95
CA ALA A 175 7.40 10.35 -4.27
C ALA A 175 6.30 11.41 -4.36
N THR A 176 5.46 11.40 -5.40
CA THR A 176 4.57 12.54 -5.72
C THR A 176 3.09 12.21 -5.70
N ILE A 177 2.70 10.92 -5.75
CA ILE A 177 1.28 10.52 -5.83
C ILE A 177 0.93 9.53 -4.72
N PHE A 178 1.71 8.45 -4.56
CA PHE A 178 1.32 7.34 -3.70
C PHE A 178 2.44 6.93 -2.72
N HIS A 179 2.18 7.06 -1.44
CA HIS A 179 3.19 6.81 -0.42
C HIS A 179 3.28 5.34 0.00
N SER A 180 2.21 4.77 0.59
CA SER A 180 2.24 3.43 1.19
C SER A 180 0.84 2.84 1.37
N ILE A 181 0.81 1.59 1.78
CA ILE A 181 -0.37 0.83 2.14
C ILE A 181 -0.26 0.44 3.62
N GLY A 182 -1.28 0.75 4.41
CA GLY A 182 -1.41 0.21 5.76
C GLY A 182 -2.03 -1.20 5.71
N SER A 183 -1.27 -2.21 6.12
CA SER A 183 -1.70 -3.60 6.18
C SER A 183 -1.60 -4.17 7.60
N CYS A 184 -2.62 -4.92 8.04
CA CYS A 184 -2.60 -5.59 9.34
C CYS A 184 -1.72 -6.86 9.35
N SER A 185 -1.30 -7.36 8.17
CA SER A 185 -0.28 -8.40 8.01
C SER A 185 0.78 -7.93 7.02
N PHE A 186 2.05 -8.17 7.34
CA PHE A 186 3.15 -7.97 6.40
C PHE A 186 3.33 -9.19 5.49
N PHE A 187 3.10 -10.37 6.03
CA PHE A 187 3.45 -11.62 5.33
C PHE A 187 2.43 -12.01 4.25
N GLU A 188 1.15 -11.66 4.38
CA GLU A 188 0.15 -11.96 3.34
C GLU A 188 0.49 -11.35 1.98
N PRO A 189 0.66 -10.03 1.84
CA PRO A 189 1.00 -9.43 0.55
C PRO A 189 2.39 -9.85 0.05
N VAL A 190 3.34 -10.16 0.94
CA VAL A 190 4.66 -10.67 0.56
C VAL A 190 4.54 -12.06 -0.07
N ALA A 191 3.81 -12.99 0.56
CA ALA A 191 3.60 -14.33 0.03
C ALA A 191 2.94 -14.31 -1.36
N GLU A 192 1.96 -13.43 -1.58
CA GLU A 192 1.34 -13.29 -2.91
C GLU A 192 2.32 -12.75 -3.96
N LEU A 193 3.21 -11.82 -3.61
CA LEU A 193 4.24 -11.32 -4.53
C LEU A 193 5.27 -12.43 -4.88
N GLU A 194 5.60 -13.31 -3.92
CA GLU A 194 6.44 -14.50 -4.17
C GLU A 194 5.74 -15.49 -5.11
N GLU A 195 4.47 -15.81 -4.85
CA GLU A 195 3.66 -16.69 -5.73
C GLU A 195 3.54 -16.17 -7.16
N LEU A 196 3.53 -14.85 -7.33
CA LEU A 196 3.47 -14.20 -8.63
C LEU A 196 4.84 -14.10 -9.32
N GLY A 197 5.94 -14.52 -8.65
CA GLY A 197 7.29 -14.41 -9.16
C GLY A 197 7.80 -12.96 -9.27
N VAL A 198 7.20 -12.06 -8.49
CA VAL A 198 7.62 -10.66 -8.40
C VAL A 198 8.82 -10.50 -7.46
N LEU A 199 8.93 -11.35 -6.44
CA LEU A 199 10.04 -11.38 -5.48
C LEU A 199 10.99 -12.54 -5.72
#